data_4e4d664909147e32c443fb1274c71109
#
_entry.id   4e4d664909147e32c443fb1274c71109
#
_cell.length_a   1.000
_cell.length_b   1.000
_cell.length_c   1.000
_cell.angle_alpha   90.00
_cell.angle_beta   90.00
_cell.angle_gamma   90.00
#
_symmetry.space_group_name_H-M   'P 1'
#
loop_
_entity.id
_entity.type
_entity.pdbx_description
1 polymer ?
#
loop_
_entity_poly.entity_id
_entity_poly.type
_entity_poly.pdbx_seq_one_letter_code
_entity_poly.pdbx_strand_id
1 'polypeptide(L)'
;MINEEIKRLNIAMKETSDKRLYERYLAVRLRLEGRTFEEIGKLLGRMRQTISKYWRSYQAQGLTGLEMDHSPGKPPKLTEEERKQLAAMLEQKQPVDVGFEARYTWTLPLVAEWIKREFDVTMGVRGISAMLKRMNFSFTKATYTLAKADDEAQAYFRKHTFVQLKKQLETEEIDHLLFEDESMIRSYQALQYNWFPRGKQRKVPTYGKHEGAKLFGAINYETGQVHHREEEKADVDAFIRFLEDLLTAYPHGKMALILDNSRIHHATGLQPFLEKHPRLHLVFLPPYSPNLNPVEGLWLWLKSDVINNVFFEKFYKIKLHVSQFMKRINNNPMETIDRLLIRF
;
A
#
# COMPACT_ATOMS: atom_id res chain seq x y z
N MET A 1 26.56 36.58 37.40
CA MET A 1 25.24 35.93 37.53
C MET A 1 24.24 36.49 36.55
N ILE A 2 23.80 37.76 36.62
CA ILE A 2 22.76 38.32 35.73
C ILE A 2 23.12 38.21 34.23
N ASN A 3 24.36 38.48 33.82
CA ASN A 3 24.80 38.36 32.43
C ASN A 3 24.77 36.92 31.91
N GLU A 4 24.92 35.92 32.76
CA GLU A 4 24.86 34.51 32.43
C GLU A 4 23.39 34.06 32.19
N GLU A 5 22.48 34.52 33.02
CA GLU A 5 21.04 34.28 32.87
C GLU A 5 20.48 34.91 31.60
N ILE A 6 20.90 36.14 31.28
CA ILE A 6 20.55 36.81 30.02
C ILE A 6 21.07 36.01 28.80
N LYS A 7 22.29 35.47 28.86
CA LYS A 7 22.84 34.61 27.79
C LYS A 7 22.00 33.35 27.58
N ARG A 8 21.63 32.65 28.68
CA ARG A 8 20.77 31.46 28.63
C ARG A 8 19.41 31.78 28.03
N LEU A 9 18.77 32.87 28.41
CA LEU A 9 17.50 33.31 27.83
C LEU A 9 17.62 33.63 26.34
N ASN A 10 18.72 34.30 25.93
CA ASN A 10 18.94 34.58 24.52
C ASN A 10 19.12 33.34 23.67
N ILE A 11 19.74 32.27 24.21
CA ILE A 11 19.85 30.96 23.55
C ILE A 11 18.47 30.34 23.46
N ALA A 12 17.72 30.24 24.55
CA ALA A 12 16.36 29.69 24.58
C ALA A 12 15.40 30.45 23.64
N MET A 13 15.53 31.74 23.50
CA MET A 13 14.79 32.58 22.56
C MET A 13 15.11 32.25 21.10
N LYS A 14 16.35 31.89 20.78
CA LYS A 14 16.76 31.50 19.40
C LYS A 14 16.30 30.10 19.04
N GLU A 15 16.24 29.20 20.01
CA GLU A 15 15.89 27.80 19.82
C GLU A 15 14.38 27.54 19.76
N THR A 16 13.56 28.41 20.36
CA THR A 16 12.11 28.23 20.35
C THR A 16 11.44 28.78 19.09
N SER A 17 10.57 27.99 18.50
CA SER A 17 9.64 28.41 17.43
C SER A 17 8.27 28.88 17.98
N ASP A 18 8.00 28.66 19.27
CA ASP A 18 6.76 29.09 19.91
C ASP A 18 6.81 30.57 20.27
N LYS A 19 5.99 31.37 19.60
CA LYS A 19 5.91 32.82 19.81
C LYS A 19 5.51 33.20 21.25
N ARG A 20 4.68 32.39 21.93
CA ARG A 20 4.25 32.67 23.30
C ARG A 20 5.34 32.36 24.30
N LEU A 21 6.10 31.29 24.05
CA LEU A 21 7.26 30.96 24.88
C LEU A 21 8.38 32.00 24.70
N TYR A 22 8.64 32.42 23.47
CA TYR A 22 9.54 33.50 23.14
C TYR A 22 9.19 34.80 23.90
N GLU A 23 7.90 35.18 23.91
CA GLU A 23 7.41 36.37 24.65
C GLU A 23 7.69 36.26 26.15
N ARG A 24 7.51 35.08 26.75
CA ARG A 24 7.80 34.82 28.15
C ARG A 24 9.29 34.97 28.46
N TYR A 25 10.16 34.41 27.62
CA TYR A 25 11.61 34.58 27.75
C TYR A 25 12.02 36.05 27.60
N LEU A 26 11.47 36.75 26.63
CA LEU A 26 11.73 38.16 26.42
C LEU A 26 11.29 39.02 27.63
N ALA A 27 10.13 38.75 28.21
CA ALA A 27 9.63 39.43 29.39
C ALA A 27 10.59 39.28 30.58
N VAL A 28 11.09 38.07 30.82
CA VAL A 28 12.06 37.77 31.89
C VAL A 28 13.40 38.44 31.62
N ARG A 29 13.88 38.39 30.38
CA ARG A 29 15.14 39.06 29.98
C ARG A 29 15.08 40.56 30.23
N LEU A 30 14.00 41.22 29.80
CA LEU A 30 13.80 42.65 30.02
C LEU A 30 13.73 43.00 31.52
N ARG A 31 13.20 42.07 32.34
CA ARG A 31 13.18 42.26 33.81
C ARG A 31 14.58 42.16 34.39
N LEU A 32 15.41 41.25 33.95
CA LEU A 32 16.84 41.13 34.35
C LEU A 32 17.66 42.34 33.92
N GLU A 33 17.28 42.97 32.81
CA GLU A 33 17.88 44.25 32.35
C GLU A 33 17.42 45.49 33.17
N GLY A 34 16.57 45.25 34.20
CA GLY A 34 16.16 46.30 35.15
C GLY A 34 14.83 47.01 34.84
N ARG A 35 14.11 46.62 33.77
CA ARG A 35 12.83 47.26 33.45
C ARG A 35 11.74 46.88 34.45
N THR A 36 10.81 47.79 34.67
CA THR A 36 9.64 47.55 35.54
C THR A 36 8.60 46.66 34.85
N PHE A 37 7.77 45.97 35.62
CA PHE A 37 6.67 45.14 35.08
C PHE A 37 5.67 45.93 34.23
N GLU A 38 5.49 47.22 34.51
CA GLU A 38 4.62 48.11 33.74
C GLU A 38 5.20 48.45 32.38
N GLU A 39 6.50 48.79 32.32
CA GLU A 39 7.20 49.04 31.06
C GLU A 39 7.21 47.83 30.15
N ILE A 40 7.51 46.64 30.72
CA ILE A 40 7.50 45.38 29.97
C ILE A 40 6.09 45.07 29.49
N GLY A 41 5.08 45.27 30.32
CA GLY A 41 3.68 45.07 29.95
C GLY A 41 3.25 45.96 28.79
N LYS A 42 3.62 47.25 28.81
CA LYS A 42 3.38 48.19 27.69
C LYS A 42 4.09 47.74 26.40
N LEU A 43 5.33 47.28 26.51
CA LEU A 43 6.16 46.86 25.39
C LEU A 43 5.62 45.60 24.71
N LEU A 44 5.12 44.62 25.48
CA LEU A 44 4.62 43.34 25.01
C LEU A 44 3.11 43.31 24.83
N GLY A 45 2.40 44.42 25.11
CA GLY A 45 0.93 44.42 25.02
C GLY A 45 0.27 43.52 26.07
N ARG A 46 0.87 43.36 27.26
CA ARG A 46 0.39 42.51 28.36
C ARG A 46 0.14 43.30 29.65
N MET A 47 -0.77 42.78 30.45
CA MET A 47 -1.02 43.37 31.77
C MET A 47 0.20 43.12 32.68
N ARG A 48 0.47 44.10 33.58
CA ARG A 48 1.51 44.01 34.63
C ARG A 48 1.47 42.68 35.39
N GLN A 49 0.26 42.20 35.74
CA GLN A 49 0.06 40.95 36.48
C GLN A 49 0.56 39.72 35.68
N THR A 50 0.39 39.72 34.37
CA THR A 50 0.89 38.64 33.50
C THR A 50 2.41 38.61 33.50
N ILE A 51 3.07 39.76 33.39
CA ILE A 51 4.53 39.85 33.42
C ILE A 51 5.06 39.43 34.80
N SER A 52 4.40 39.87 35.89
CA SER A 52 4.74 39.46 37.25
C SER A 52 4.62 37.94 37.45
N LYS A 53 3.60 37.30 36.80
CA LYS A 53 3.46 35.85 36.84
C LYS A 53 4.61 35.14 36.11
N TYR A 54 5.03 35.61 34.93
CA TYR A 54 6.17 35.06 34.21
C TYR A 54 7.45 35.15 35.04
N TRP A 55 7.68 36.29 35.69
CA TRP A 55 8.83 36.49 36.55
C TRP A 55 8.85 35.53 37.75
N ARG A 56 7.71 35.39 38.46
CA ARG A 56 7.61 34.46 39.60
C ARG A 56 7.83 32.99 39.16
N SER A 57 7.27 32.57 38.04
CA SER A 57 7.49 31.23 37.50
C SER A 57 8.97 30.99 37.19
N TYR A 58 9.63 31.99 36.61
CA TYR A 58 11.07 31.91 36.33
C TYR A 58 11.91 31.84 37.61
N GLN A 59 11.56 32.64 38.61
CA GLN A 59 12.28 32.60 39.91
C GLN A 59 12.12 31.25 40.62
N ALA A 60 10.97 30.60 40.48
CA ALA A 60 10.69 29.32 41.12
C ALA A 60 11.35 28.12 40.41
N GLN A 61 11.37 28.12 39.10
CA GLN A 61 11.74 26.91 38.30
C GLN A 61 12.68 27.22 37.12
N GLY A 62 13.19 28.45 36.98
CA GLY A 62 14.04 28.81 35.85
C GLY A 62 13.30 28.80 34.51
N LEU A 63 13.99 28.39 33.46
CA LEU A 63 13.43 28.33 32.10
C LEU A 63 12.23 27.37 31.98
N THR A 64 12.25 26.27 32.70
CA THR A 64 11.13 25.28 32.66
C THR A 64 9.84 25.83 33.25
N GLY A 65 9.92 26.79 34.21
CA GLY A 65 8.75 27.47 34.75
C GLY A 65 8.04 28.38 33.72
N LEU A 66 8.69 28.68 32.61
CA LEU A 66 8.11 29.49 31.52
C LEU A 66 7.47 28.63 30.42
N GLU A 67 7.73 27.34 30.40
CA GLU A 67 7.08 26.42 29.47
C GLU A 67 5.55 26.45 29.67
N MET A 68 4.83 26.19 28.57
CA MET A 68 3.37 26.20 28.62
C MET A 68 2.87 24.79 28.77
N ASP A 69 2.02 24.56 29.76
CA ASP A 69 1.27 23.33 29.84
C ASP A 69 0.40 23.17 28.61
N HIS A 70 0.35 21.95 28.11
CA HIS A 70 -0.54 21.63 26.99
C HIS A 70 -1.99 21.73 27.48
N SER A 71 -2.77 22.59 26.83
CA SER A 71 -4.21 22.64 27.12
C SER A 71 -4.86 21.31 26.69
N PRO A 72 -5.53 20.59 27.59
CA PRO A 72 -6.16 19.30 27.26
C PRO A 72 -7.27 19.41 26.21
N GLY A 73 -7.65 20.62 25.83
CA GLY A 73 -8.71 20.88 24.87
C GLY A 73 -10.09 20.48 25.37
N LYS A 74 -11.03 20.31 24.45
CA LYS A 74 -12.37 19.83 24.80
C LYS A 74 -12.32 18.34 25.14
N PRO A 75 -12.90 17.89 26.25
CA PRO A 75 -12.99 16.47 26.58
C PRO A 75 -13.61 15.65 25.44
N PRO A 76 -13.10 14.44 25.19
CA PRO A 76 -13.69 13.55 24.19
C PRO A 76 -15.13 13.20 24.57
N LYS A 77 -16.00 13.07 23.56
CA LYS A 77 -17.40 12.71 23.78
C LYS A 77 -17.61 11.27 24.24
N LEU A 78 -16.72 10.38 23.85
CA LEU A 78 -16.69 8.98 24.29
C LEU A 78 -15.53 8.78 25.25
N THR A 79 -15.77 8.04 26.31
CA THR A 79 -14.77 7.57 27.26
C THR A 79 -13.79 6.61 26.56
N GLU A 80 -12.72 6.25 27.22
CA GLU A 80 -11.76 5.29 26.68
C GLU A 80 -12.35 3.90 26.56
N GLU A 81 -13.17 3.48 27.50
CA GLU A 81 -13.89 2.20 27.49
C GLU A 81 -14.89 2.11 26.33
N GLU A 82 -15.69 3.15 26.13
CA GLU A 82 -16.63 3.23 25.00
C GLU A 82 -15.92 3.20 23.65
N ARG A 83 -14.72 3.82 23.55
CA ARG A 83 -13.90 3.73 22.32
C ARG A 83 -13.35 2.35 22.08
N LYS A 84 -12.93 1.63 23.13
CA LYS A 84 -12.52 0.22 23.03
C LYS A 84 -13.67 -0.68 22.59
N GLN A 85 -14.87 -0.48 23.13
CA GLN A 85 -16.08 -1.22 22.72
C GLN A 85 -16.42 -0.94 21.26
N LEU A 86 -16.35 0.33 20.83
CA LEU A 86 -16.54 0.72 19.42
C LEU A 86 -15.52 0.04 18.50
N ALA A 87 -14.25 0.01 18.90
CA ALA A 87 -13.20 -0.64 18.12
C ALA A 87 -13.47 -2.15 17.98
N ALA A 88 -13.72 -2.85 19.08
CA ALA A 88 -14.04 -4.28 19.08
C ALA A 88 -15.28 -4.59 18.22
N MET A 89 -16.31 -3.75 18.29
CA MET A 89 -17.51 -3.91 17.48
C MET A 89 -17.20 -3.76 15.98
N LEU A 90 -16.41 -2.75 15.57
CA LEU A 90 -16.05 -2.52 14.18
C LEU A 90 -15.14 -3.61 13.61
N GLU A 91 -14.29 -4.21 14.43
CA GLU A 91 -13.36 -5.27 14.04
C GLU A 91 -14.02 -6.63 13.92
N GLN A 92 -14.96 -6.94 14.82
CA GLN A 92 -15.46 -8.31 15.00
C GLN A 92 -16.89 -8.51 14.49
N LYS A 93 -17.65 -7.43 14.26
CA LYS A 93 -19.08 -7.51 13.92
C LYS A 93 -19.43 -6.72 12.67
N GLN A 94 -20.35 -7.26 11.91
CA GLN A 94 -21.01 -6.53 10.81
C GLN A 94 -22.23 -5.76 11.36
N PRO A 95 -22.74 -4.74 10.64
CA PRO A 95 -23.94 -4.02 11.07
C PRO A 95 -25.15 -4.94 11.34
N VAL A 96 -25.35 -5.98 10.54
CA VAL A 96 -26.43 -6.96 10.72
C VAL A 96 -26.36 -7.66 12.06
N ASP A 97 -25.17 -7.95 12.57
CA ASP A 97 -24.96 -8.66 13.85
C ASP A 97 -25.36 -7.81 15.06
N VAL A 98 -25.50 -6.51 14.86
CA VAL A 98 -25.90 -5.55 15.91
C VAL A 98 -27.24 -4.88 15.60
N GLY A 99 -28.07 -5.53 14.78
CA GLY A 99 -29.46 -5.17 14.56
C GLY A 99 -29.72 -4.14 13.47
N PHE A 100 -28.81 -3.99 12.50
CA PHE A 100 -29.06 -3.23 11.27
C PHE A 100 -29.40 -4.21 10.14
N GLU A 101 -30.67 -4.52 9.98
CA GLU A 101 -31.14 -5.49 8.99
C GLU A 101 -30.61 -5.23 7.58
N ALA A 102 -30.21 -6.30 6.89
CA ALA A 102 -29.71 -6.30 5.51
C ALA A 102 -28.51 -5.35 5.25
N ARG A 103 -27.69 -5.06 6.26
CA ARG A 103 -26.51 -4.22 6.14
C ARG A 103 -25.25 -4.96 6.59
N TYR A 104 -24.26 -5.02 5.68
CA TYR A 104 -23.04 -5.81 5.86
C TYR A 104 -21.77 -4.94 5.85
N THR A 105 -21.88 -3.65 5.59
CA THR A 105 -20.74 -2.72 5.51
C THR A 105 -20.97 -1.53 6.43
N TRP A 106 -20.02 -1.26 7.29
CA TRP A 106 -20.02 -0.10 8.17
C TRP A 106 -19.88 1.19 7.37
N THR A 107 -20.81 2.10 7.57
CA THR A 107 -20.73 3.48 7.10
C THR A 107 -20.72 4.43 8.29
N LEU A 108 -20.18 5.64 8.12
CA LEU A 108 -20.16 6.62 9.21
C LEU A 108 -21.55 6.95 9.79
N PRO A 109 -22.63 7.04 8.99
CA PRO A 109 -23.99 7.16 9.55
C PRO A 109 -24.41 5.98 10.42
N LEU A 110 -24.12 4.73 10.03
CA LEU A 110 -24.44 3.55 10.84
C LEU A 110 -23.63 3.53 12.14
N VAL A 111 -22.36 3.92 12.10
CA VAL A 111 -21.54 4.08 13.30
C VAL A 111 -22.11 5.16 14.22
N ALA A 112 -22.60 6.29 13.67
CA ALA A 112 -23.24 7.34 14.44
C ALA A 112 -24.51 6.85 15.15
N GLU A 113 -25.31 6.08 14.43
CA GLU A 113 -26.55 5.50 14.97
C GLU A 113 -26.26 4.46 16.04
N TRP A 114 -25.27 3.60 15.85
CA TRP A 114 -24.84 2.64 16.85
C TRP A 114 -24.32 3.33 18.13
N ILE A 115 -23.45 4.34 18.00
CA ILE A 115 -22.95 5.15 19.14
C ILE A 115 -24.13 5.78 19.90
N LYS A 116 -25.11 6.29 19.20
CA LYS A 116 -26.29 6.88 19.83
C LYS A 116 -27.11 5.83 20.58
N ARG A 117 -27.28 4.63 20.03
CA ARG A 117 -28.03 3.54 20.65
C ARG A 117 -27.34 2.99 21.92
N GLU A 118 -26.04 2.77 21.84
CA GLU A 118 -25.29 2.09 22.91
C GLU A 118 -24.88 3.05 24.04
N PHE A 119 -24.51 4.28 23.68
CA PHE A 119 -23.90 5.23 24.63
C PHE A 119 -24.76 6.51 24.84
N ASP A 120 -25.88 6.65 24.18
CA ASP A 120 -26.72 7.87 24.14
C ASP A 120 -25.94 9.14 23.75
N VAL A 121 -24.85 8.98 22.98
CA VAL A 121 -23.98 10.08 22.54
C VAL A 121 -24.22 10.41 21.08
N THR A 122 -24.65 11.63 20.81
CA THR A 122 -24.83 12.12 19.43
C THR A 122 -23.52 12.69 18.88
N MET A 123 -23.06 12.13 17.76
CA MET A 123 -21.87 12.56 17.04
C MET A 123 -22.12 12.75 15.54
N GLY A 124 -21.56 13.82 14.98
CA GLY A 124 -21.60 14.04 13.52
C GLY A 124 -20.55 13.16 12.81
N VAL A 125 -20.83 12.79 11.57
CA VAL A 125 -19.97 11.91 10.74
C VAL A 125 -18.52 12.41 10.61
N ARG A 126 -18.30 13.74 10.55
CA ARG A 126 -16.94 14.33 10.54
C ARG A 126 -16.19 14.06 11.85
N GLY A 127 -16.89 14.20 12.98
CA GLY A 127 -16.30 13.91 14.30
C GLY A 127 -15.96 12.45 14.48
N ILE A 128 -16.83 11.54 14.01
CA ILE A 128 -16.61 10.09 14.02
C ILE A 128 -15.42 9.74 13.13
N SER A 129 -15.34 10.25 11.92
CA SER A 129 -14.20 10.02 11.03
C SER A 129 -12.87 10.48 11.65
N ALA A 130 -12.85 11.66 12.26
CA ALA A 130 -11.65 12.16 12.94
C ALA A 130 -11.29 11.33 14.18
N MET A 131 -12.28 10.84 14.93
CA MET A 131 -12.08 9.94 16.07
C MET A 131 -11.52 8.60 15.64
N LEU A 132 -12.10 7.95 14.65
CA LEU A 132 -11.64 6.66 14.12
C LEU A 132 -10.20 6.74 13.62
N LYS A 133 -9.82 7.83 12.94
CA LYS A 133 -8.42 8.06 12.51
C LYS A 133 -7.47 8.16 13.71
N ARG A 134 -7.85 8.84 14.79
CA ARG A 134 -7.05 8.90 16.03
C ARG A 134 -6.96 7.54 16.75
N MET A 135 -7.96 6.68 16.56
CA MET A 135 -7.97 5.29 17.04
C MET A 135 -7.23 4.34 16.08
N ASN A 136 -6.48 4.88 15.10
CA ASN A 136 -5.72 4.12 14.09
C ASN A 136 -6.57 3.30 13.10
N PHE A 137 -7.83 3.69 12.89
CA PHE A 137 -8.65 3.14 11.81
C PHE A 137 -8.43 3.93 10.51
N SER A 138 -8.35 3.21 9.40
CA SER A 138 -8.32 3.78 8.05
C SER A 138 -9.55 3.38 7.26
N PHE A 139 -10.05 4.29 6.43
CA PHE A 139 -11.10 3.95 5.47
C PHE A 139 -10.46 3.38 4.21
N THR A 140 -10.47 2.06 4.08
CA THR A 140 -9.83 1.32 3.00
C THR A 140 -10.81 0.31 2.38
N LYS A 141 -10.53 -0.11 1.16
CA LYS A 141 -11.31 -1.16 0.50
C LYS A 141 -10.91 -2.53 1.05
N ALA A 142 -11.89 -3.37 1.33
CA ALA A 142 -11.63 -4.77 1.64
C ALA A 142 -10.92 -5.46 0.46
N THR A 143 -10.02 -6.38 0.77
CA THR A 143 -9.36 -7.23 -0.21
C THR A 143 -9.81 -8.68 -0.03
N TYR A 144 -9.74 -9.45 -1.11
CA TYR A 144 -9.98 -10.87 -1.03
C TYR A 144 -8.78 -11.59 -0.43
N THR A 145 -9.05 -12.50 0.49
CA THR A 145 -8.11 -13.55 0.87
C THR A 145 -8.64 -14.86 0.32
N LEU A 146 -7.75 -15.69 -0.21
CA LEU A 146 -8.15 -17.00 -0.71
C LEU A 146 -8.38 -17.92 0.50
N ALA A 147 -9.65 -18.27 0.77
CA ALA A 147 -10.06 -19.06 1.94
C ALA A 147 -9.39 -20.44 2.04
N LYS A 148 -8.81 -20.91 0.93
CA LYS A 148 -8.08 -22.19 0.84
C LYS A 148 -6.56 -21.99 0.76
N ALA A 149 -6.05 -20.76 0.97
CA ALA A 149 -4.61 -20.53 1.03
C ALA A 149 -4.04 -21.20 2.29
N ASP A 150 -2.89 -21.83 2.14
CA ASP A 150 -2.14 -22.48 3.20
C ASP A 150 -0.86 -21.67 3.47
N ASP A 151 -0.88 -20.90 4.56
CA ASP A 151 0.23 -20.04 4.95
C ASP A 151 1.49 -20.84 5.32
N GLU A 152 1.32 -22.07 5.87
CA GLU A 152 2.45 -22.94 6.20
C GLU A 152 3.11 -23.48 4.94
N ALA A 153 2.31 -23.92 3.95
CA ALA A 153 2.82 -24.37 2.66
C ALA A 153 3.51 -23.22 1.90
N GLN A 154 2.98 -21.99 1.96
CA GLN A 154 3.62 -20.82 1.38
C GLN A 154 4.95 -20.48 2.07
N ALA A 155 4.99 -20.53 3.39
CA ALA A 155 6.21 -20.31 4.16
C ALA A 155 7.25 -21.40 3.88
N TYR A 156 6.83 -22.65 3.76
CA TYR A 156 7.70 -23.77 3.38
C TYR A 156 8.30 -23.57 1.99
N PHE A 157 7.47 -23.23 1.00
CA PHE A 157 7.94 -22.96 -0.36
C PHE A 157 9.02 -21.88 -0.39
N ARG A 158 8.80 -20.75 0.27
CA ARG A 158 9.78 -19.65 0.34
C ARG A 158 11.08 -20.07 1.00
N LYS A 159 11.00 -20.76 2.15
CA LYS A 159 12.17 -21.06 2.99
C LYS A 159 12.96 -22.27 2.51
N HIS A 160 12.33 -23.19 1.80
CA HIS A 160 12.96 -24.45 1.39
C HIS A 160 13.00 -24.61 -0.13
N THR A 161 11.86 -24.70 -0.81
CA THR A 161 11.82 -24.99 -2.24
C THR A 161 12.51 -23.90 -3.05
N PHE A 162 12.14 -22.64 -2.81
CA PHE A 162 12.70 -21.52 -3.57
C PHE A 162 14.19 -21.28 -3.24
N VAL A 163 14.59 -21.46 -1.98
CA VAL A 163 16.03 -21.38 -1.59
C VAL A 163 16.83 -22.49 -2.27
N GLN A 164 16.27 -23.70 -2.37
CA GLN A 164 16.93 -24.81 -3.08
C GLN A 164 17.09 -24.50 -4.58
N LEU A 165 16.04 -23.96 -5.23
CA LEU A 165 16.12 -23.55 -6.63
C LEU A 165 17.17 -22.47 -6.88
N LYS A 166 17.26 -21.47 -5.99
CA LYS A 166 18.33 -20.46 -6.05
C LYS A 166 19.73 -21.10 -5.93
N LYS A 167 19.90 -22.02 -4.99
CA LYS A 167 21.17 -22.73 -4.84
C LYS A 167 21.51 -23.54 -6.08
N GLN A 168 20.54 -24.24 -6.67
CA GLN A 168 20.75 -24.99 -7.92
C GLN A 168 21.12 -24.08 -9.09
N LEU A 169 20.59 -22.86 -9.12
CA LEU A 169 20.97 -21.83 -10.09
C LEU A 169 22.40 -21.33 -9.85
N GLU A 170 22.78 -21.03 -8.60
CA GLU A 170 24.12 -20.62 -8.22
C GLU A 170 25.19 -21.72 -8.46
N THR A 171 24.82 -23.00 -8.37
CA THR A 171 25.69 -24.15 -8.60
C THR A 171 25.64 -24.67 -10.04
N GLU A 172 24.97 -24.00 -10.95
CA GLU A 172 24.80 -24.39 -12.36
C GLU A 172 24.15 -25.76 -12.54
N GLU A 173 23.41 -26.26 -11.54
CA GLU A 173 22.58 -27.47 -11.67
C GLU A 173 21.35 -27.22 -12.55
N ILE A 174 20.82 -25.96 -12.51
CA ILE A 174 19.87 -25.40 -13.46
C ILE A 174 20.46 -24.13 -14.05
N ASP A 175 20.18 -23.83 -15.31
CA ASP A 175 20.73 -22.68 -16.02
C ASP A 175 19.73 -21.52 -16.08
N HIS A 176 18.44 -21.85 -15.97
CA HIS A 176 17.36 -20.85 -16.10
C HIS A 176 16.27 -21.10 -15.06
N LEU A 177 15.90 -20.06 -14.32
CA LEU A 177 14.79 -20.07 -13.38
C LEU A 177 13.77 -19.03 -13.84
N LEU A 178 12.57 -19.48 -14.21
CA LEU A 178 11.49 -18.64 -14.69
C LEU A 178 10.25 -18.81 -13.82
N PHE A 179 9.47 -17.74 -13.71
CA PHE A 179 8.10 -17.78 -13.20
C PHE A 179 7.13 -17.60 -14.35
N GLU A 180 6.06 -18.36 -14.35
CA GLU A 180 5.05 -18.37 -15.39
C GLU A 180 3.65 -18.15 -14.80
N ASP A 181 2.78 -17.48 -15.58
CA ASP A 181 1.36 -17.29 -15.25
C ASP A 181 0.55 -16.90 -16.50
N GLU A 182 -0.77 -17.06 -16.42
CA GLU A 182 -1.69 -16.64 -17.46
C GLU A 182 -2.51 -15.43 -17.06
N SER A 183 -2.85 -14.63 -18.04
CA SER A 183 -3.79 -13.52 -17.87
C SER A 183 -4.76 -13.41 -19.02
N MET A 184 -5.87 -12.75 -18.76
CA MET A 184 -6.84 -12.38 -19.79
C MET A 184 -6.89 -10.88 -19.95
N ILE A 185 -6.74 -10.42 -21.20
CA ILE A 185 -6.98 -9.03 -21.59
C ILE A 185 -8.31 -8.98 -22.34
N ARG A 186 -9.16 -8.02 -21.97
CA ARG A 186 -10.47 -7.81 -22.58
C ARG A 186 -10.54 -6.45 -23.28
N SER A 187 -11.45 -6.32 -24.23
CA SER A 187 -11.69 -5.07 -24.97
C SER A 187 -12.16 -3.92 -24.06
N TYR A 188 -12.72 -4.21 -22.88
CA TYR A 188 -12.90 -3.23 -21.84
C TYR A 188 -12.35 -3.76 -20.51
N GLN A 189 -11.60 -2.91 -19.84
CA GLN A 189 -10.92 -3.22 -18.58
C GLN A 189 -11.47 -2.36 -17.44
N ALA A 190 -10.98 -2.61 -16.24
CA ALA A 190 -11.39 -1.86 -15.07
C ALA A 190 -11.13 -0.36 -15.24
N LEU A 191 -12.07 0.43 -14.73
CA LEU A 191 -11.87 1.86 -14.59
C LEU A 191 -11.06 2.12 -13.32
N GLN A 192 -10.02 2.93 -13.44
CA GLN A 192 -9.14 3.31 -12.34
C GLN A 192 -9.28 4.81 -12.02
N TYR A 193 -8.93 5.17 -10.79
CA TYR A 193 -8.85 6.56 -10.37
C TYR A 193 -7.81 7.31 -11.19
N ASN A 194 -8.17 8.53 -11.60
CA ASN A 194 -7.28 9.44 -12.29
C ASN A 194 -7.67 10.89 -11.93
N TRP A 195 -6.81 11.84 -12.26
CA TRP A 195 -7.06 13.24 -12.03
C TRP A 195 -7.95 13.83 -13.10
N PHE A 196 -9.12 14.37 -12.69
CA PHE A 196 -10.06 15.09 -13.56
C PHE A 196 -10.46 16.42 -12.92
N PRO A 197 -10.78 17.44 -13.72
CA PRO A 197 -11.38 18.66 -13.19
C PRO A 197 -12.64 18.34 -12.39
N ARG A 198 -12.83 19.05 -11.26
CA ARG A 198 -13.99 18.84 -10.40
C ARG A 198 -15.30 18.96 -11.19
N GLY A 199 -16.16 17.95 -11.11
CA GLY A 199 -17.44 17.89 -11.84
C GLY A 199 -17.33 17.50 -13.33
N LYS A 200 -16.10 17.20 -13.84
CA LYS A 200 -15.88 16.82 -15.25
C LYS A 200 -15.18 15.46 -15.35
N GLN A 201 -15.81 14.42 -14.80
CA GLN A 201 -15.30 13.06 -14.90
C GLN A 201 -15.21 12.61 -16.36
N ARG A 202 -14.06 12.03 -16.75
CA ARG A 202 -13.89 11.43 -18.08
C ARG A 202 -14.80 10.21 -18.24
N LYS A 203 -15.54 10.16 -19.34
CA LYS A 203 -16.29 8.98 -19.76
C LYS A 203 -15.47 8.20 -20.77
N VAL A 204 -15.24 6.92 -20.49
CA VAL A 204 -14.56 6.00 -21.42
C VAL A 204 -15.64 5.28 -22.23
N PRO A 205 -15.66 5.42 -23.55
CA PRO A 205 -16.62 4.72 -24.41
C PRO A 205 -16.47 3.19 -24.29
N THR A 206 -17.53 2.46 -24.63
CA THR A 206 -17.49 1.00 -24.75
C THR A 206 -18.52 0.53 -25.76
N TYR A 207 -18.20 -0.52 -26.50
CA TYR A 207 -19.17 -1.18 -27.39
C TYR A 207 -19.97 -2.28 -26.70
N GLY A 208 -19.69 -2.56 -25.41
CA GLY A 208 -20.32 -3.67 -24.67
C GLY A 208 -19.91 -5.07 -25.17
N LYS A 209 -18.96 -5.17 -26.09
CA LYS A 209 -18.41 -6.45 -26.57
C LYS A 209 -17.37 -7.01 -25.61
N HIS A 210 -17.37 -8.34 -25.47
CA HIS A 210 -16.46 -9.06 -24.55
C HIS A 210 -15.34 -9.79 -25.30
N GLU A 211 -14.77 -9.17 -26.33
CA GLU A 211 -13.59 -9.70 -27.00
C GLU A 211 -12.39 -9.72 -26.03
N GLY A 212 -11.62 -10.80 -26.08
CA GLY A 212 -10.46 -10.95 -25.20
C GLY A 212 -9.43 -11.89 -25.78
N ALA A 213 -8.17 -11.72 -25.37
CA ALA A 213 -7.08 -12.67 -25.62
C ALA A 213 -6.55 -13.21 -24.30
N LYS A 214 -6.04 -14.42 -24.36
CA LYS A 214 -5.25 -15.01 -23.28
C LYS A 214 -3.79 -14.67 -23.51
N LEU A 215 -3.11 -14.35 -22.42
CA LEU A 215 -1.68 -14.16 -22.41
C LEU A 215 -1.06 -15.24 -21.54
N PHE A 216 -0.07 -15.90 -22.06
CA PHE A 216 0.92 -16.65 -21.29
C PHE A 216 2.12 -15.74 -21.11
N GLY A 217 2.71 -15.71 -19.93
CA GLY A 217 3.88 -14.89 -19.67
C GLY A 217 4.85 -15.57 -18.72
N ALA A 218 6.14 -15.38 -18.97
CA ALA A 218 7.18 -15.82 -18.06
C ALA A 218 8.22 -14.73 -17.83
N ILE A 219 8.70 -14.63 -16.59
CA ILE A 219 9.78 -13.73 -16.19
C ILE A 219 10.98 -14.57 -15.81
N ASN A 220 12.13 -14.31 -16.42
CA ASN A 220 13.39 -14.87 -16.00
C ASN A 220 13.85 -14.20 -14.70
N TYR A 221 14.10 -14.99 -13.66
CA TYR A 221 14.43 -14.52 -12.33
C TYR A 221 15.75 -13.74 -12.27
N GLU A 222 16.76 -14.15 -13.04
CA GLU A 222 18.08 -13.51 -13.02
C GLU A 222 18.16 -12.27 -13.90
N THR A 223 17.60 -12.38 -15.12
CA THR A 223 17.77 -11.33 -16.14
C THR A 223 16.64 -10.32 -16.15
N GLY A 224 15.47 -10.64 -15.55
CA GLY A 224 14.27 -9.83 -15.63
C GLY A 224 13.61 -9.80 -17.01
N GLN A 225 14.11 -10.58 -17.96
CA GLN A 225 13.50 -10.69 -19.29
C GLN A 225 12.13 -11.35 -19.22
N VAL A 226 11.19 -10.80 -19.98
CA VAL A 226 9.81 -11.28 -20.06
C VAL A 226 9.55 -11.91 -21.41
N HIS A 227 9.07 -13.13 -21.39
CA HIS A 227 8.54 -13.83 -22.57
C HIS A 227 7.03 -13.84 -22.50
N HIS A 228 6.35 -13.66 -23.61
CA HIS A 228 4.90 -13.69 -23.67
C HIS A 228 4.39 -14.27 -24.98
N ARG A 229 3.22 -14.86 -24.90
CA ARG A 229 2.47 -15.37 -26.04
C ARG A 229 1.00 -15.00 -25.91
N GLU A 230 0.41 -14.57 -27.04
CA GLU A 230 -1.01 -14.28 -27.11
C GLU A 230 -1.74 -15.45 -27.78
N GLU A 231 -2.81 -15.92 -27.13
CA GLU A 231 -3.62 -17.04 -27.62
C GLU A 231 -5.12 -16.70 -27.51
N GLU A 232 -5.94 -17.35 -28.31
CA GLU A 232 -7.40 -17.21 -28.23
C GLU A 232 -7.96 -17.96 -27.02
N LYS A 233 -7.35 -19.09 -26.69
CA LYS A 233 -7.73 -19.98 -25.58
C LYS A 233 -6.54 -20.24 -24.67
N ALA A 234 -6.82 -20.47 -23.39
CA ALA A 234 -5.85 -21.04 -22.46
C ALA A 234 -6.15 -22.53 -22.33
N ASP A 235 -5.55 -23.32 -23.18
CA ASP A 235 -5.62 -24.78 -23.20
C ASP A 235 -4.21 -25.39 -23.26
N VAL A 236 -4.13 -26.72 -23.18
CA VAL A 236 -2.86 -27.44 -23.15
C VAL A 236 -2.04 -27.18 -24.41
N ASP A 237 -2.67 -27.11 -25.57
CA ASP A 237 -1.97 -26.92 -26.85
C ASP A 237 -1.36 -25.49 -26.91
N ALA A 238 -2.10 -24.51 -26.42
CA ALA A 238 -1.58 -23.14 -26.31
C ALA A 238 -0.40 -23.03 -25.32
N PHE A 239 -0.50 -23.74 -24.19
CA PHE A 239 0.59 -23.81 -23.22
C PHE A 239 1.82 -24.51 -23.80
N ILE A 240 1.64 -25.62 -24.51
CA ILE A 240 2.76 -26.31 -25.21
C ILE A 240 3.45 -25.36 -26.19
N ARG A 241 2.70 -24.61 -27.01
CA ARG A 241 3.30 -23.62 -27.92
C ARG A 241 4.08 -22.54 -27.19
N PHE A 242 3.61 -22.13 -26.00
CA PHE A 242 4.35 -21.19 -25.18
C PHE A 242 5.65 -21.80 -24.62
N LEU A 243 5.61 -23.05 -24.19
CA LEU A 243 6.80 -23.78 -23.75
C LEU A 243 7.82 -23.95 -24.90
N GLU A 244 7.35 -24.19 -26.14
CA GLU A 244 8.21 -24.24 -27.34
C GLU A 244 8.91 -22.88 -27.57
N ASP A 245 8.18 -21.76 -27.40
CA ASP A 245 8.78 -20.42 -27.48
C ASP A 245 9.87 -20.23 -26.44
N LEU A 246 9.64 -20.66 -25.18
CA LEU A 246 10.65 -20.59 -24.12
C LEU A 246 11.86 -21.47 -24.44
N LEU A 247 11.64 -22.69 -24.90
CA LEU A 247 12.73 -23.61 -25.28
C LEU A 247 13.55 -23.10 -26.47
N THR A 248 12.91 -22.32 -27.35
CA THR A 248 13.59 -21.64 -28.47
C THR A 248 14.39 -20.44 -27.99
N ALA A 249 13.84 -19.67 -27.05
CA ALA A 249 14.56 -18.53 -26.46
C ALA A 249 15.76 -18.97 -25.59
N TYR A 250 15.67 -20.14 -24.99
CA TYR A 250 16.72 -20.77 -24.18
C TYR A 250 17.11 -22.13 -24.78
N PRO A 251 17.89 -22.15 -25.85
CA PRO A 251 18.17 -23.39 -26.62
C PRO A 251 19.04 -24.39 -25.83
N HIS A 252 19.76 -23.94 -24.82
CA HIS A 252 20.66 -24.76 -24.02
C HIS A 252 20.32 -24.64 -22.53
N GLY A 253 20.83 -25.60 -21.75
CA GLY A 253 20.71 -25.63 -20.30
C GLY A 253 19.39 -26.19 -19.77
N LYS A 254 19.36 -26.47 -18.48
CA LYS A 254 18.20 -26.95 -17.75
C LYS A 254 17.37 -25.75 -17.27
N MET A 255 16.08 -25.83 -17.42
CA MET A 255 15.13 -24.78 -17.08
C MET A 255 14.20 -25.27 -15.96
N ALA A 256 14.11 -24.51 -14.87
CA ALA A 256 13.05 -24.65 -13.89
C ALA A 256 12.00 -23.57 -14.12
N LEU A 257 10.76 -23.99 -14.35
CA LEU A 257 9.62 -23.12 -14.57
C LEU A 257 8.67 -23.22 -13.38
N ILE A 258 8.57 -22.15 -12.60
CA ILE A 258 7.67 -22.03 -11.45
C ILE A 258 6.32 -21.53 -11.94
N LEU A 259 5.26 -22.26 -11.66
CA LEU A 259 3.90 -22.00 -12.14
C LEU A 259 2.85 -22.41 -11.11
N ASP A 260 1.62 -21.97 -11.31
CA ASP A 260 0.51 -22.34 -10.45
C ASP A 260 -0.03 -23.76 -10.70
N ASN A 261 -1.06 -24.15 -9.94
CA ASN A 261 -1.71 -25.44 -10.07
C ASN A 261 -2.91 -25.42 -11.04
N SER A 262 -2.86 -24.62 -12.10
CA SER A 262 -3.90 -24.62 -13.14
C SER A 262 -4.08 -26.00 -13.75
N ARG A 263 -5.31 -26.34 -14.14
CA ARG A 263 -5.61 -27.65 -14.73
C ARG A 263 -4.83 -27.94 -16.01
N ILE A 264 -4.48 -26.93 -16.79
CA ILE A 264 -3.73 -27.10 -18.02
C ILE A 264 -2.30 -27.60 -17.75
N HIS A 265 -1.71 -27.23 -16.63
CA HIS A 265 -0.36 -27.62 -16.23
C HIS A 265 -0.27 -29.07 -15.74
N HIS A 266 -1.41 -29.67 -15.38
CA HIS A 266 -1.53 -31.07 -14.96
C HIS A 266 -2.18 -31.97 -16.03
N ALA A 267 -2.44 -31.42 -17.21
CA ALA A 267 -3.15 -32.17 -18.24
C ALA A 267 -2.30 -33.32 -18.80
N THR A 268 -2.93 -34.49 -19.03
CA THR A 268 -2.25 -35.66 -19.57
C THR A 268 -1.61 -35.41 -20.94
N GLY A 269 -2.19 -34.50 -21.74
CA GLY A 269 -1.62 -34.12 -23.05
C GLY A 269 -0.26 -33.41 -22.97
N LEU A 270 0.14 -32.92 -21.79
CA LEU A 270 1.44 -32.27 -21.57
C LEU A 270 2.57 -33.30 -21.38
N GLN A 271 2.28 -34.50 -20.89
CA GLN A 271 3.29 -35.50 -20.55
C GLN A 271 4.20 -35.90 -21.71
N PRO A 272 3.66 -36.20 -22.93
CA PRO A 272 4.51 -36.54 -24.06
C PRO A 272 5.47 -35.43 -24.49
N PHE A 273 5.08 -34.15 -24.23
CA PHE A 273 5.93 -33.00 -24.49
C PHE A 273 7.09 -32.93 -23.47
N LEU A 274 6.79 -33.09 -22.18
CA LEU A 274 7.79 -33.07 -21.12
C LEU A 274 8.79 -34.23 -21.25
N GLU A 275 8.35 -35.42 -21.63
CA GLU A 275 9.22 -36.57 -21.89
C GLU A 275 10.23 -36.29 -23.01
N LYS A 276 9.82 -35.55 -24.06
CA LYS A 276 10.70 -35.14 -25.16
C LYS A 276 11.68 -34.02 -24.75
N HIS A 277 11.35 -33.27 -23.69
CA HIS A 277 12.14 -32.12 -23.23
C HIS A 277 12.58 -32.26 -21.78
N PRO A 278 13.42 -33.26 -21.42
CA PRO A 278 13.80 -33.58 -20.05
C PRO A 278 14.59 -32.46 -19.34
N ARG A 279 15.05 -31.46 -20.08
CA ARG A 279 15.70 -30.26 -19.53
C ARG A 279 14.74 -29.22 -18.95
N LEU A 280 13.43 -29.36 -19.20
CA LEU A 280 12.38 -28.51 -18.68
C LEU A 280 11.75 -29.16 -17.43
N HIS A 281 11.91 -28.49 -16.29
CA HIS A 281 11.37 -28.95 -15.00
C HIS A 281 10.25 -28.00 -14.56
N LEU A 282 9.04 -28.53 -14.37
CA LEU A 282 7.93 -27.77 -13.82
C LEU A 282 7.96 -27.83 -12.28
N VAL A 283 7.88 -26.67 -11.65
CA VAL A 283 7.87 -26.52 -10.18
C VAL A 283 6.58 -25.83 -9.78
N PHE A 284 5.73 -26.52 -9.04
CA PHE A 284 4.41 -26.01 -8.69
C PHE A 284 4.45 -25.17 -7.41
N LEU A 285 3.82 -24.00 -7.48
CA LEU A 285 3.52 -23.18 -6.31
C LEU A 285 2.53 -23.90 -5.40
N PRO A 286 2.52 -23.61 -4.09
CA PRO A 286 1.44 -24.06 -3.23
C PRO A 286 0.08 -23.59 -3.78
N PRO A 287 -0.99 -24.37 -3.62
CA PRO A 287 -2.31 -23.98 -4.09
C PRO A 287 -2.74 -22.62 -3.54
N TYR A 288 -3.40 -21.82 -4.36
CA TYR A 288 -3.92 -20.49 -3.97
C TYR A 288 -2.85 -19.52 -3.46
N SER A 289 -1.69 -19.47 -4.12
CA SER A 289 -0.54 -18.63 -3.71
C SER A 289 -0.10 -17.61 -4.78
N PRO A 290 -0.99 -16.75 -5.30
CA PRO A 290 -0.63 -15.76 -6.33
C PRO A 290 0.43 -14.75 -5.85
N ASN A 291 0.50 -14.51 -4.54
CA ASN A 291 1.51 -13.66 -3.91
C ASN A 291 2.94 -14.21 -3.99
N LEU A 292 3.10 -15.48 -4.40
CA LEU A 292 4.39 -16.11 -4.68
C LEU A 292 4.75 -16.10 -6.17
N ASN A 293 3.93 -15.48 -7.04
CA ASN A 293 4.19 -15.39 -8.45
C ASN A 293 4.38 -13.93 -8.90
N PRO A 294 5.61 -13.49 -9.22
CA PRO A 294 5.87 -12.13 -9.66
C PRO A 294 5.18 -11.77 -10.99
N VAL A 295 4.79 -12.75 -11.79
CA VAL A 295 4.08 -12.54 -13.07
C VAL A 295 2.69 -11.93 -12.84
N GLU A 296 2.04 -12.18 -11.71
CA GLU A 296 0.82 -11.49 -11.31
C GLU A 296 1.04 -9.95 -11.21
N GLY A 297 2.19 -9.55 -10.69
CA GLY A 297 2.61 -8.15 -10.66
C GLY A 297 2.83 -7.56 -12.06
N LEU A 298 3.36 -8.36 -13.00
CA LEU A 298 3.51 -7.97 -14.40
C LEU A 298 2.14 -7.69 -15.05
N TRP A 299 1.15 -8.55 -14.78
CA TRP A 299 -0.20 -8.34 -15.30
C TRP A 299 -0.88 -7.08 -14.72
N LEU A 300 -0.68 -6.81 -13.44
CA LEU A 300 -1.17 -5.58 -12.82
C LEU A 300 -0.51 -4.35 -13.45
N TRP A 301 0.78 -4.40 -13.70
CA TRP A 301 1.54 -3.33 -14.36
C TRP A 301 1.07 -3.11 -15.80
N LEU A 302 1.00 -4.15 -16.61
CA LEU A 302 0.48 -4.08 -17.97
C LEU A 302 -0.93 -3.46 -18.02
N LYS A 303 -1.85 -3.97 -17.20
CA LYS A 303 -3.24 -3.49 -17.16
C LYS A 303 -3.31 -2.02 -16.74
N SER A 304 -2.52 -1.63 -15.75
CA SER A 304 -2.48 -0.26 -15.25
C SER A 304 -1.95 0.73 -16.28
N ASP A 305 -0.84 0.40 -16.93
CA ASP A 305 -0.13 1.33 -17.82
C ASP A 305 -0.80 1.43 -19.20
N VAL A 306 -1.36 0.33 -19.68
CA VAL A 306 -1.71 0.19 -21.11
C VAL A 306 -3.21 0.07 -21.31
N ILE A 307 -3.92 -0.66 -20.44
CA ILE A 307 -5.26 -1.13 -20.73
C ILE A 307 -6.34 -0.32 -19.99
N ASN A 308 -6.16 -0.06 -18.70
CA ASN A 308 -7.17 0.58 -17.88
C ASN A 308 -7.44 2.02 -18.30
N ASN A 309 -8.71 2.46 -18.22
CA ASN A 309 -9.16 3.78 -18.64
C ASN A 309 -8.98 4.09 -20.15
N VAL A 310 -8.66 3.10 -20.98
CA VAL A 310 -8.46 3.28 -22.41
C VAL A 310 -9.62 2.63 -23.18
N PHE A 311 -10.12 3.33 -24.20
CA PHE A 311 -11.04 2.78 -25.19
C PHE A 311 -10.25 2.31 -26.42
N PHE A 312 -10.38 1.06 -26.75
CA PHE A 312 -9.83 0.49 -27.96
C PHE A 312 -10.96 0.20 -28.95
N GLU A 313 -11.01 0.97 -30.02
CA GLU A 313 -12.03 0.84 -31.06
C GLU A 313 -11.99 -0.56 -31.74
N LYS A 314 -10.79 -1.15 -31.84
CA LYS A 314 -10.56 -2.46 -32.43
C LYS A 314 -9.63 -3.29 -31.55
N PHE A 315 -9.95 -4.56 -31.38
CA PHE A 315 -9.23 -5.45 -30.48
C PHE A 315 -7.74 -5.62 -30.84
N TYR A 316 -7.38 -5.64 -32.12
CA TYR A 316 -5.98 -5.75 -32.53
C TYR A 316 -5.08 -4.61 -32.01
N LYS A 317 -5.66 -3.44 -31.74
CA LYS A 317 -4.91 -2.30 -31.14
C LYS A 317 -4.44 -2.64 -29.74
N ILE A 318 -5.21 -3.41 -28.98
CA ILE A 318 -4.81 -3.89 -27.65
C ILE A 318 -3.56 -4.75 -27.78
N LYS A 319 -3.58 -5.73 -28.70
CA LYS A 319 -2.43 -6.61 -28.94
C LYS A 319 -1.17 -5.83 -29.31
N LEU A 320 -1.30 -4.81 -30.16
CA LEU A 320 -0.19 -3.92 -30.52
C LEU A 320 0.41 -3.21 -29.28
N HIS A 321 -0.44 -2.68 -28.40
CA HIS A 321 0.01 -1.99 -27.20
C HIS A 321 0.63 -2.95 -26.17
N VAL A 322 0.10 -4.17 -26.05
CA VAL A 322 0.71 -5.23 -25.24
C VAL A 322 2.12 -5.53 -25.74
N SER A 323 2.27 -5.78 -27.06
CA SER A 323 3.57 -6.03 -27.67
C SER A 323 4.56 -4.87 -27.47
N GLN A 324 4.09 -3.62 -27.61
CA GLN A 324 4.91 -2.43 -27.33
C GLN A 324 5.34 -2.34 -25.85
N PHE A 325 4.44 -2.66 -24.94
CA PHE A 325 4.75 -2.72 -23.50
C PHE A 325 5.81 -3.76 -23.21
N MET A 326 5.63 -4.99 -23.69
CA MET A 326 6.59 -6.08 -23.49
C MET A 326 7.97 -5.76 -24.09
N LYS A 327 7.99 -5.15 -25.27
CA LYS A 327 9.25 -4.68 -25.89
C LYS A 327 9.91 -3.58 -25.03
N ARG A 328 9.13 -2.64 -24.48
CA ARG A 328 9.63 -1.56 -23.63
C ARG A 328 10.33 -2.11 -22.38
N ILE A 329 9.67 -3.02 -21.64
CA ILE A 329 10.24 -3.58 -20.43
C ILE A 329 11.45 -4.46 -20.70
N ASN A 330 11.45 -5.21 -21.82
CA ASN A 330 12.61 -6.01 -22.22
C ASN A 330 13.81 -5.18 -22.71
N ASN A 331 13.60 -3.93 -23.13
CA ASN A 331 14.71 -3.00 -23.38
C ASN A 331 15.38 -2.49 -22.10
N ASN A 332 14.71 -2.59 -20.96
CA ASN A 332 15.24 -2.25 -19.64
C ASN A 332 14.80 -3.29 -18.59
N PRO A 333 15.31 -4.52 -18.65
CA PRO A 333 14.85 -5.61 -17.79
C PRO A 333 15.18 -5.38 -16.30
N MET A 334 16.13 -4.50 -15.97
CA MET A 334 16.38 -4.09 -14.59
C MET A 334 15.15 -3.47 -13.94
N GLU A 335 14.33 -2.73 -14.69
CA GLU A 335 13.06 -2.20 -14.17
C GLU A 335 12.09 -3.31 -13.75
N THR A 336 12.10 -4.44 -14.47
CA THR A 336 11.31 -5.64 -14.12
C THR A 336 11.82 -6.27 -12.83
N ILE A 337 13.14 -6.40 -12.68
CA ILE A 337 13.76 -6.92 -11.45
C ILE A 337 13.39 -6.04 -10.26
N ASP A 338 13.65 -4.74 -10.35
CA ASP A 338 13.40 -3.78 -9.27
C ASP A 338 11.93 -3.74 -8.85
N ARG A 339 11.02 -3.84 -9.80
CA ARG A 339 9.59 -3.73 -9.56
C ARG A 339 8.95 -5.00 -9.05
N LEU A 340 9.40 -6.17 -9.53
CA LEU A 340 8.70 -7.44 -9.35
C LEU A 340 9.48 -8.49 -8.56
N LEU A 341 10.82 -8.50 -8.63
CA LEU A 341 11.64 -9.58 -8.13
C LEU A 341 12.40 -9.29 -6.83
N ILE A 342 12.66 -8.03 -6.49
CA ILE A 342 13.39 -7.66 -5.25
C ILE A 342 12.68 -8.13 -3.98
N ARG A 343 11.38 -8.39 -4.04
CA ARG A 343 10.58 -8.78 -2.87
C ARG A 343 10.52 -10.30 -2.63
N PHE A 344 11.28 -11.07 -3.40
CA PHE A 344 11.33 -12.54 -3.32
C PHE A 344 12.54 -13.05 -2.55
#